data_c07b58b54ca888fd808dc3310b6e5d47
#
_entry.id   c07b58b54ca888fd808dc3310b6e5d47
#
_cell.length_a   1.000
_cell.length_b   1.000
_cell.length_c   1.000
_cell.angle_alpha   90.00
_cell.angle_beta   90.00
_cell.angle_gamma   90.00
#
_symmetry.space_group_name_H-M   'P 1'
#
loop_
_entity.id
_entity.type
_entity.pdbx_description
1 polymer ?
#
loop_
_entity_poly.entity_id
_entity_poly.type
_entity_poly.pdbx_seq_one_letter_code
_entity_poly.pdbx_strand_id
1 'polypeptide(L)'
;MEIRLDGNPDFGEATCSLAPGEVLVCEGGAMSRMSGGMDLNTRAAGGIMKSLFRAVGAGESFFLSEYSSPKGGFVTVAPVTPGAIVHRQLRGERLHLSAGSFLAVSYTHLRAHETSI
;
A
#
# COMPACT_ATOMS: atom_id res chain seq x y z
N MET A 1 8.94 -5.90 5.91
CA MET A 1 7.53 -5.76 6.25
C MET A 1 6.86 -7.12 6.32
N GLU A 2 6.07 -7.33 7.34
CA GLU A 2 5.26 -8.53 7.45
C GLU A 2 3.83 -8.19 7.08
N ILE A 3 3.18 -9.09 6.34
CA ILE A 3 1.79 -8.92 5.92
C ILE A 3 0.98 -10.12 6.38
N ARG A 4 -0.07 -9.85 7.13
CA ARG A 4 -1.03 -10.87 7.55
C ARG A 4 -2.35 -10.63 6.86
N LEU A 5 -2.86 -11.64 6.18
CA LEU A 5 -4.15 -11.58 5.50
C LEU A 5 -5.19 -12.30 6.34
N ASP A 6 -6.30 -11.64 6.58
CA ASP A 6 -7.44 -12.20 7.31
C ASP A 6 -8.71 -11.98 6.51
N GLY A 7 -9.69 -12.83 6.72
CA GLY A 7 -11.02 -12.68 6.14
C GLY A 7 -11.18 -13.12 4.70
N ASN A 8 -10.10 -13.59 4.06
CA ASN A 8 -10.23 -14.14 2.70
C ASN A 8 -11.08 -15.42 2.72
N PRO A 9 -11.84 -15.69 1.67
CA PRO A 9 -11.93 -14.94 0.41
C PRO A 9 -13.00 -13.86 0.38
N ASP A 10 -13.85 -13.75 1.39
CA ASP A 10 -15.05 -12.91 1.31
C ASP A 10 -14.84 -11.49 1.77
N PHE A 11 -14.11 -11.29 2.86
CA PHE A 11 -13.89 -9.98 3.44
C PHE A 11 -12.43 -9.82 3.84
N GLY A 12 -11.54 -9.77 2.84
CA GLY A 12 -10.12 -9.70 3.08
C GLY A 12 -9.69 -8.40 3.72
N GLU A 13 -8.74 -8.51 4.66
CA GLU A 13 -7.99 -7.36 5.15
C GLU A 13 -6.52 -7.75 5.27
N ALA A 14 -5.65 -6.77 5.13
CA ALA A 14 -4.22 -6.99 5.23
C ALA A 14 -3.66 -6.10 6.33
N THR A 15 -3.03 -6.72 7.31
CA THR A 15 -2.30 -5.99 8.35
C THR A 15 -0.83 -5.98 7.99
N CYS A 16 -0.32 -4.78 7.74
CA CYS A 16 1.05 -4.57 7.29
C CYS A 16 1.86 -4.03 8.46
N SER A 17 2.84 -4.81 8.92
CA SER A 17 3.75 -4.40 9.97
C SER A 17 4.97 -3.75 9.34
N LEU A 18 5.13 -2.45 9.56
CA LEU A 18 6.18 -1.65 8.94
C LEU A 18 7.40 -1.57 9.85
N ALA A 19 8.57 -1.77 9.26
CA ALA A 19 9.82 -1.51 9.93
C ALA A 19 10.03 0.01 10.08
N PRO A 20 10.90 0.45 10.99
CA PRO A 20 11.22 1.88 11.09
C PRO A 20 11.65 2.46 9.73
N GLY A 21 10.99 3.54 9.33
CA GLY A 21 11.28 4.22 8.06
C GLY A 21 10.72 3.56 6.81
N GLU A 22 10.09 2.41 6.93
CA GLU A 22 9.45 1.75 5.80
C GLU A 22 8.16 2.50 5.42
N VAL A 23 7.87 2.56 4.13
CA VAL A 23 6.73 3.33 3.61
C VAL A 23 5.71 2.38 3.01
N LEU A 24 4.46 2.54 3.39
CA LEU A 24 3.33 1.86 2.78
C LEU A 24 2.50 2.89 2.04
N VAL A 25 2.27 2.64 0.75
CA VAL A 25 1.43 3.50 -0.08
C VAL A 25 0.16 2.75 -0.39
N CYS A 26 -0.97 3.35 -0.03
CA CYS A 26 -2.28 2.73 -0.18
C CYS A 26 -3.18 3.56 -1.07
N GLU A 27 -4.16 2.90 -1.66
CA GLU A 27 -5.27 3.62 -2.24
C GLU A 27 -5.92 4.50 -1.17
N GLY A 28 -6.31 5.71 -1.55
CA GLY A 28 -6.98 6.62 -0.62
C GLY A 28 -8.25 5.99 -0.05
N GLY A 29 -8.36 6.01 1.27
CA GLY A 29 -9.52 5.41 1.94
C GLY A 29 -9.39 3.93 2.26
N ALA A 30 -8.29 3.28 1.90
CA ALA A 30 -8.12 1.85 2.15
C ALA A 30 -7.77 1.53 3.60
N MET A 31 -7.22 2.48 4.35
CA MET A 31 -6.83 2.24 5.73
C MET A 31 -8.05 2.07 6.62
N SER A 32 -8.11 0.94 7.33
CA SER A 32 -9.17 0.70 8.29
C SER A 32 -8.73 1.01 9.72
N ARG A 33 -7.49 0.72 10.06
CA ARG A 33 -6.91 1.07 11.35
C ARG A 33 -5.39 1.09 11.28
N MET A 34 -4.76 1.77 12.22
CA MET A 34 -3.31 1.83 12.30
C MET A 34 -2.88 2.05 13.74
N SER A 35 -1.62 1.71 14.04
CA SER A 35 -1.07 1.98 15.35
C SER A 35 -0.83 3.48 15.56
N GLY A 36 -0.73 3.91 16.81
CA GLY A 36 -0.40 5.29 17.12
C GLY A 36 1.01 5.64 16.64
N GLY A 37 1.23 6.92 16.39
CA GLY A 37 2.55 7.39 15.98
C GLY A 37 2.85 7.22 14.49
N MET A 38 1.89 6.81 13.69
CA MET A 38 2.06 6.73 12.24
C MET A 38 1.86 8.10 11.61
N ASP A 39 2.75 8.43 10.69
CA ASP A 39 2.64 9.65 9.89
C ASP A 39 1.87 9.36 8.61
N LEU A 40 0.91 10.20 8.33
CA LEU A 40 0.08 10.08 7.13
C LEU A 40 0.32 11.26 6.20
N ASN A 41 0.66 10.96 4.95
CA ASN A 41 0.72 11.96 3.89
C ASN A 41 -0.24 11.56 2.77
N THR A 42 -1.14 12.46 2.42
CA THR A 42 -2.04 12.24 1.30
C THR A 42 -1.57 13.09 0.14
N ARG A 43 -1.29 12.44 -0.98
CA ARG A 43 -0.74 13.13 -2.15
C ARG A 43 -1.46 12.71 -3.41
N ALA A 44 -1.67 13.67 -4.30
CA ALA A 44 -2.21 13.39 -5.62
C ALA A 44 -1.12 12.84 -6.54
N ALA A 45 0.10 13.38 -6.47
CA ALA A 45 1.24 12.91 -7.26
C ALA A 45 2.49 13.71 -6.91
N GLY A 46 3.67 13.08 -6.98
CA GLY A 46 4.95 13.76 -6.80
C GLY A 46 6.08 12.78 -6.47
N GLY A 47 7.24 12.93 -7.08
CA GLY A 47 8.38 12.07 -6.83
C GLY A 47 8.09 10.61 -7.07
N ILE A 48 8.41 9.78 -6.09
CA ILE A 48 8.18 8.33 -6.15
C ILE A 48 6.70 8.01 -6.33
N MET A 49 5.84 8.80 -5.71
CA MET A 49 4.39 8.62 -5.85
C MET A 49 3.94 8.74 -7.30
N LYS A 50 4.57 9.62 -8.06
CA LYS A 50 4.25 9.79 -9.46
C LYS A 50 4.57 8.54 -10.28
N SER A 51 5.68 7.89 -9.97
CA SER A 51 6.04 6.62 -10.63
C SER A 51 5.06 5.52 -10.29
N LEU A 52 4.66 5.42 -9.01
CA LEU A 52 3.66 4.44 -8.59
C LEU A 52 2.31 4.71 -9.26
N PHE A 53 1.96 5.98 -9.38
CA PHE A 53 0.73 6.39 -10.03
C PHE A 53 0.67 5.90 -11.47
N ARG A 54 1.79 6.00 -12.19
CA ARG A 54 1.89 5.49 -13.55
C ARG A 54 1.87 3.96 -13.58
N ALA A 55 2.56 3.33 -12.61
CA ALA A 55 2.67 1.88 -12.58
C ALA A 55 1.33 1.20 -12.40
N VAL A 56 0.41 1.79 -11.65
CA VAL A 56 -0.92 1.22 -11.45
C VAL A 56 -1.92 1.67 -12.50
N GLY A 57 -1.48 2.47 -13.47
CA GLY A 57 -2.37 2.94 -14.53
C GLY A 57 -3.49 3.82 -14.03
N ALA A 58 -3.24 4.56 -12.94
CA ALA A 58 -4.27 5.34 -12.29
C ALA A 58 -4.69 6.53 -13.13
N GLY A 59 -5.97 6.82 -13.10
CA GLY A 59 -6.53 8.01 -13.70
C GLY A 59 -6.29 9.24 -12.82
N GLU A 60 -6.79 10.36 -13.27
CA GLU A 60 -6.56 11.65 -12.64
C GLU A 60 -7.16 11.78 -11.24
N SER A 61 -8.18 11.00 -10.94
CA SER A 61 -8.89 11.05 -9.66
C SER A 61 -8.35 10.07 -8.63
N PHE A 62 -7.22 9.46 -8.90
CA PHE A 62 -6.63 8.45 -8.02
C PHE A 62 -5.82 9.13 -6.92
N PHE A 63 -6.21 8.92 -5.68
CA PHE A 63 -5.48 9.44 -4.53
C PHE A 63 -4.75 8.33 -3.82
N LEU A 64 -3.52 8.62 -3.41
CA LEU A 64 -2.69 7.70 -2.66
C LEU A 64 -2.41 8.28 -1.28
N SER A 65 -2.42 7.41 -0.29
CA SER A 65 -2.06 7.75 1.08
C SER A 65 -0.77 7.04 1.44
N GLU A 66 0.15 7.76 2.03
CA GLU A 66 1.46 7.26 2.38
C GLU A 66 1.59 7.19 3.90
N TYR A 67 1.95 6.03 4.41
CA TYR A 67 2.09 5.79 5.86
C TYR A 67 3.53 5.40 6.17
N SER A 68 4.08 5.99 7.22
CA SER A 68 5.41 5.64 7.70
C SER A 68 5.56 6.06 9.14
N SER A 69 6.58 5.56 9.82
CA SER A 69 6.91 5.99 11.17
C SER A 69 8.38 5.74 11.44
N PRO A 70 9.07 6.68 12.12
CA PRO A 70 10.47 6.46 12.52
C PRO A 70 10.65 5.25 13.43
N LYS A 71 9.61 4.87 14.17
CA LYS A 71 9.65 3.74 15.09
C LYS A 71 9.00 2.48 14.52
N GLY A 72 8.43 2.55 13.33
CA GLY A 72 7.64 1.48 12.78
C GLY A 72 6.24 1.44 13.37
N GLY A 73 5.47 0.45 13.01
CA GLY A 73 4.10 0.29 13.45
C GLY A 73 3.32 -0.58 12.49
N PHE A 74 2.01 -0.56 12.58
CA PHE A 74 1.18 -1.34 11.66
C PHE A 74 0.09 -0.48 11.04
N VAL A 75 -0.31 -0.89 9.84
CA VAL A 75 -1.47 -0.32 9.12
C VAL A 75 -2.28 -1.49 8.59
N THR A 76 -3.58 -1.48 8.85
CA THR A 76 -4.49 -2.47 8.28
C THR A 76 -5.26 -1.81 7.15
N VAL A 77 -5.26 -2.45 6.00
CA VAL A 77 -5.96 -1.97 4.81
C VAL A 77 -6.96 -3.00 4.34
N ALA A 78 -8.03 -2.52 3.75
CA ALA A 78 -9.07 -3.37 3.20
C ALA A 78 -9.68 -2.71 1.97
N PRO A 79 -10.12 -3.51 0.97
CA PRO A 79 -10.81 -2.93 -0.17
C PRO A 79 -12.18 -2.40 0.23
N VAL A 80 -12.69 -1.46 -0.55
CA VAL A 80 -14.00 -0.86 -0.31
C VAL A 80 -15.11 -1.88 -0.51
N THR A 81 -14.90 -2.81 -1.43
CA THR A 81 -15.89 -3.87 -1.74
C THR A 81 -15.45 -5.19 -1.15
N PRO A 82 -16.40 -6.10 -0.84
CA PRO A 82 -16.05 -7.45 -0.38
C PRO A 82 -15.20 -8.18 -1.40
N GLY A 83 -14.34 -9.05 -0.92
CA GLY A 83 -13.49 -9.86 -1.78
C GLY A 83 -12.20 -10.26 -1.11
N ALA A 84 -11.36 -10.96 -1.86
CA ALA A 84 -10.09 -11.45 -1.38
C ALA A 84 -8.97 -10.47 -1.70
N ILE A 85 -7.93 -10.52 -0.87
CA ILE A 85 -6.69 -9.79 -1.10
C ILE A 85 -5.61 -10.79 -1.51
N VAL A 86 -4.85 -10.44 -2.52
CA VAL A 86 -3.70 -11.22 -2.98
C VAL A 86 -2.45 -10.40 -2.73
N HIS A 87 -1.47 -11.01 -2.09
CA HIS A 87 -0.18 -10.39 -1.83
C HIS A 87 0.87 -10.98 -2.77
N ARG A 88 1.63 -10.11 -3.42
CA ARG A 88 2.74 -10.53 -4.27
C ARG A 88 3.98 -9.71 -3.94
N GLN A 89 5.11 -10.40 -3.83
CA GLN A 89 6.38 -9.72 -3.68
C GLN A 89 7.05 -9.59 -5.04
N LEU A 90 7.34 -8.35 -5.44
CA LEU A 90 7.96 -8.07 -6.71
C LEU A 90 9.48 -8.02 -6.55
N ARG A 91 10.18 -8.67 -7.47
CA ARG A 91 11.63 -8.74 -7.48
C ARG A 91 12.16 -8.40 -8.87
N GLY A 92 11.86 -7.18 -9.32
CA GLY A 92 12.29 -6.71 -10.62
C GLY A 92 11.31 -6.93 -11.76
N GLU A 93 10.32 -7.82 -11.59
CA GLU A 93 9.26 -7.97 -12.58
C GLU A 93 8.24 -6.85 -12.47
N ARG A 94 7.41 -6.73 -13.49
CA ARG A 94 6.30 -5.77 -13.49
C ARG A 94 4.99 -6.50 -13.33
N LEU A 95 4.11 -5.89 -12.56
CA LEU A 95 2.75 -6.36 -12.41
C LEU A 95 1.80 -5.26 -12.84
N HIS A 96 0.98 -5.55 -13.82
CA HIS A 96 -0.01 -4.60 -14.32
C HIS A 96 -1.34 -4.87 -13.66
N LEU A 97 -1.91 -3.84 -13.05
CA LEU A 97 -3.20 -3.91 -12.37
C LEU A 97 -4.13 -2.85 -12.92
N SER A 98 -5.41 -3.16 -12.97
CA SER A 98 -6.39 -2.11 -13.15
C SER A 98 -6.44 -1.27 -11.88
N ALA A 99 -6.83 0.00 -12.00
CA ALA A 99 -6.83 0.91 -10.85
C ALA A 99 -7.68 0.38 -9.69
N GLY A 100 -8.81 -0.24 -10.00
CA GLY A 100 -9.69 -0.79 -8.97
C GLY A 100 -9.16 -2.01 -8.25
N SER A 101 -8.09 -2.63 -8.75
CA SER A 101 -7.48 -3.81 -8.13
C SER A 101 -6.29 -3.45 -7.23
N PHE A 102 -5.81 -2.23 -7.29
CA PHE A 102 -4.70 -1.80 -6.46
C PHE A 102 -5.18 -1.49 -5.05
N LEU A 103 -4.50 -2.04 -4.04
CA LEU A 103 -4.80 -1.77 -2.64
C LEU A 103 -3.63 -1.06 -1.96
N ALA A 104 -2.46 -1.65 -2.00
CA ALA A 104 -1.30 -1.08 -1.31
C ALA A 104 0.01 -1.63 -1.86
N VAL A 105 1.07 -0.87 -1.68
CA VAL A 105 2.42 -1.28 -2.02
C VAL A 105 3.38 -0.73 -0.98
N SER A 106 4.41 -1.49 -0.64
CA SER A 106 5.43 -1.02 0.28
C SER A 106 6.77 -0.91 -0.39
N TYR A 107 7.58 0.01 0.11
CA TYR A 107 8.96 0.16 -0.34
C TYR A 107 9.78 0.82 0.77
N THR A 108 11.11 0.76 0.62
CA THR A 108 12.01 1.52 1.45
C THR A 108 12.62 2.64 0.60
N HIS A 109 13.07 3.69 1.24
CA HIS A 109 13.68 4.80 0.51
C HIS A 109 14.92 4.40 -0.28
N LEU A 110 15.61 3.37 0.16
CA LEU A 110 16.84 2.91 -0.47
C LEU A 110 16.58 1.95 -1.63
N ARG A 111 15.41 1.33 -1.68
CA ARG A 111 15.11 0.29 -2.65
C ARG A 111 13.68 0.38 -3.14
N ALA A 112 13.38 1.51 -3.77
CA ALA A 112 12.04 1.75 -4.29
C ALA A 112 11.61 0.73 -5.35
N HIS A 113 12.54 0.00 -5.94
CA HIS A 113 12.24 -1.05 -6.91
C HIS A 113 11.95 -2.42 -6.26
N GLU A 114 12.14 -2.54 -4.95
CA GLU A 114 11.76 -3.73 -4.19
C GLU A 114 10.47 -3.44 -3.46
N THR A 115 9.35 -3.82 -4.07
CA THR A 115 8.04 -3.49 -3.55
C THR A 115 7.22 -4.75 -3.28
N SER A 116 6.23 -4.61 -2.39
CA SER A 116 5.20 -5.62 -2.13
C SER A 116 3.83 -5.05 -2.45
N ILE A 117 3.04 -5.83 -3.12
CA ILE A 117 1.69 -5.43 -3.52
C ILE A 117 0.67 -6.39 -2.97
#